data_9dbc4c3f69c07fe65d55f38b747d1c5f
#
_entry.id   9dbc4c3f69c07fe65d55f38b747d1c5f
#
_cell.length_a   1.000
_cell.length_b   1.000
_cell.length_c   1.000
_cell.angle_alpha   90.00
_cell.angle_beta   90.00
_cell.angle_gamma   90.00
#
_symmetry.space_group_name_H-M   'P 1'
#
loop_
_entity.id
_entity.type
_entity.pdbx_description
1 polymer ?
#
loop_
_entity_poly.entity_id
_entity_poly.type
_entity_poly.pdbx_seq_one_letter_code
_entity_poly.pdbx_strand_id
1 'polypeptide(L)'
;MVSKGLLRGYLFKGLVLSIVLCLLWLVQAPAQIRVGGIIAEDTTWEGEVFLEANTIVKAPYVLTIKPGTKIYCQPRSALIIDRGAKIIAIGTPEEPIVFTSASANPARGDWGGISINGYGTTNATGVLCPAPIEDVTVVGEAGMGEYGGCDPHDSSGILRYVRIEYGGFRIDGENEWNGLTLQGVGDETIIEYVQIDHNDDDGIEFFGGNANVRNILVTYCTDDQYDWTNGYQGKGQFIVALLANDAGRRGIEADNLKADNDAQPISKADLYNMTLIGNNQIPEEEGEGVLPRRGTRLNLQNSIIYGFLEAAVDIDNEATFARAQNGELIIDHNIIYNNLGGENFNPDESDEKGYTPPFTTKEFVTQMMQNNRLVDPLLNSTDWQNPDLRPSAGSPALSGAASPPQDRFFVENADFIGAFDSQYDWTKGWTTLGGELAKMPVPTAPNTYIYSPQNYPYTHPNPKLARPMSDGFVEHGKVSVKVGLHTFSAPVDIYLGISLPDGSLYSIDENNQSHLVTDLALVSAWRKNQTHSVYEEILPEFDKSALSPGTYWGWVLVVPTGTNMASFDFNSSPYYLWGFSETF
;
A
#
# COMPACT_ATOMS: atom_id res chain seq x y z
N MET A 1 59.76 55.39 24.77
CA MET A 1 59.34 55.09 23.37
C MET A 1 59.25 53.56 23.22
N VAL A 2 58.25 52.94 23.76
CA VAL A 2 57.84 51.54 23.43
C VAL A 2 56.37 51.45 23.83
N SER A 3 55.44 51.43 22.89
CA SER A 3 54.09 50.86 23.02
C SER A 3 53.09 51.37 21.98
N LYS A 4 53.39 51.25 20.69
CA LYS A 4 52.39 51.48 19.62
C LYS A 4 52.35 50.38 18.56
N GLY A 5 53.07 49.27 18.73
CA GLY A 5 53.13 48.20 17.74
C GLY A 5 52.25 46.97 18.00
N LEU A 6 51.77 46.73 19.24
CA LEU A 6 51.07 45.47 19.59
C LEU A 6 49.53 45.53 19.43
N LEU A 7 48.93 46.73 19.39
CA LEU A 7 47.45 46.82 19.30
C LEU A 7 46.88 46.65 17.88
N ARG A 8 47.71 46.83 16.82
CA ARG A 8 47.24 46.65 15.43
C ARG A 8 47.16 45.18 14.95
N GLY A 9 47.92 44.31 15.56
CA GLY A 9 47.94 42.86 15.16
C GLY A 9 46.73 42.05 15.65
N TYR A 10 46.11 42.43 16.77
CA TYR A 10 44.97 41.71 17.33
C TYR A 10 43.63 42.13 16.74
N LEU A 11 43.50 43.38 16.31
CA LEU A 11 42.29 43.86 15.63
C LEU A 11 42.10 43.27 14.22
N PHE A 12 43.21 42.98 13.51
CA PHE A 12 43.13 42.41 12.16
C PHE A 12 42.85 40.90 12.20
N LYS A 13 43.37 40.17 13.20
CA LYS A 13 43.05 38.74 13.37
C LYS A 13 41.63 38.47 13.88
N GLY A 14 41.06 39.34 14.73
CA GLY A 14 39.68 39.26 15.18
C GLY A 14 38.68 39.54 14.07
N LEU A 15 38.98 40.51 13.16
CA LEU A 15 38.08 40.85 12.07
C LEU A 15 38.06 39.78 10.97
N VAL A 16 39.19 39.16 10.68
CA VAL A 16 39.27 38.05 9.69
C VAL A 16 38.59 36.79 10.23
N LEU A 17 38.72 36.49 11.53
CA LEU A 17 38.05 35.33 12.15
C LEU A 17 36.53 35.51 12.22
N SER A 18 36.03 36.75 12.46
CA SER A 18 34.59 37.03 12.46
C SER A 18 34.00 36.97 11.06
N ILE A 19 34.73 37.38 10.01
CA ILE A 19 34.27 37.27 8.62
C ILE A 19 34.25 35.82 8.14
N VAL A 20 35.23 34.98 8.56
CA VAL A 20 35.25 33.55 8.23
C VAL A 20 34.15 32.78 8.98
N LEU A 21 33.83 33.13 10.23
CA LEU A 21 32.69 32.55 10.95
C LEU A 21 31.32 33.02 10.39
N CYS A 22 31.18 34.22 9.87
CA CYS A 22 29.94 34.66 9.20
C CYS A 22 29.76 34.05 7.80
N LEU A 23 30.82 33.60 7.12
CA LEU A 23 30.73 32.96 5.82
C LEU A 23 30.38 31.43 5.91
N LEU A 24 30.50 30.84 7.10
CA LEU A 24 30.15 29.43 7.33
C LEU A 24 28.66 29.22 7.71
N TRP A 25 27.81 30.25 7.76
CA TRP A 25 26.40 30.18 8.14
C TRP A 25 25.43 30.59 7.03
N LEU A 26 25.87 30.70 5.79
CA LEU A 26 24.96 30.69 4.65
C LEU A 26 24.74 29.21 4.26
N VAL A 27 24.15 28.41 5.13
CA VAL A 27 23.35 27.26 4.68
C VAL A 27 22.19 27.89 3.90
N GLN A 28 22.35 27.94 2.58
CA GLN A 28 21.28 28.32 1.70
C GLN A 28 20.13 27.37 1.99
N ALA A 29 19.05 27.86 2.56
CA ALA A 29 17.84 27.04 2.70
C ALA A 29 17.56 26.43 1.32
N PRO A 30 17.30 25.13 1.24
CA PRO A 30 16.99 24.50 -0.04
C PRO A 30 15.87 25.30 -0.71
N ALA A 31 16.02 25.56 -2.00
CA ALA A 31 15.03 26.33 -2.76
C ALA A 31 13.69 25.57 -2.65
N GLN A 32 12.68 26.25 -2.13
CA GLN A 32 11.33 25.66 -2.06
C GLN A 32 10.81 25.41 -3.47
N ILE A 33 10.44 24.16 -3.76
CA ILE A 33 9.83 23.78 -5.03
C ILE A 33 8.34 24.20 -4.97
N ARG A 34 7.88 25.02 -5.90
CA ARG A 34 6.48 25.41 -6.03
C ARG A 34 5.94 24.91 -7.34
N VAL A 35 4.83 24.17 -7.29
CA VAL A 35 4.28 23.46 -8.44
C VAL A 35 2.79 23.74 -8.60
N GLY A 36 2.33 23.70 -9.87
CA GLY A 36 0.94 23.88 -10.26
C GLY A 36 0.81 23.84 -11.78
N GLY A 37 -0.35 23.41 -12.27
CA GLY A 37 -0.62 23.30 -13.70
C GLY A 37 -0.07 22.01 -14.31
N ILE A 38 0.45 22.10 -15.55
CA ILE A 38 0.80 20.92 -16.35
C ILE A 38 2.28 20.59 -16.20
N ILE A 39 2.60 19.34 -15.87
CA ILE A 39 3.92 18.73 -15.97
C ILE A 39 3.99 17.96 -17.29
N ALA A 40 4.84 18.45 -18.21
CA ALA A 40 5.03 17.92 -19.56
C ALA A 40 6.51 17.60 -19.84
N GLU A 41 7.21 17.13 -18.81
CA GLU A 41 8.57 16.58 -18.85
C GLU A 41 8.80 15.70 -17.62
N ASP A 42 9.75 14.78 -17.69
CA ASP A 42 10.13 13.98 -16.53
C ASP A 42 10.61 14.89 -15.41
N THR A 43 9.97 14.78 -14.25
CA THR A 43 10.13 15.72 -13.15
C THR A 43 10.47 14.98 -11.86
N THR A 44 11.37 15.55 -11.06
CA THR A 44 11.72 15.00 -9.75
C THR A 44 11.41 16.01 -8.64
N TRP A 45 10.70 15.55 -7.60
CA TRP A 45 10.47 16.30 -6.37
C TRP A 45 11.32 15.76 -5.23
N GLU A 46 11.93 16.68 -4.46
CA GLU A 46 12.69 16.34 -3.26
C GLU A 46 12.62 17.47 -2.21
N GLY A 47 12.73 17.14 -0.93
CA GLY A 47 12.68 18.11 0.16
C GLY A 47 11.29 18.69 0.40
N GLU A 48 11.14 20.00 0.43
CA GLU A 48 9.85 20.68 0.64
C GLU A 48 9.26 21.15 -0.69
N VAL A 49 8.07 20.67 -1.01
CA VAL A 49 7.32 21.01 -2.24
C VAL A 49 6.00 21.66 -1.84
N PHE A 50 5.61 22.73 -2.54
CA PHE A 50 4.34 23.42 -2.36
C PHE A 50 3.46 23.20 -3.59
N LEU A 51 2.40 22.42 -3.42
CA LEU A 51 1.38 22.18 -4.44
C LEU A 51 0.38 23.36 -4.40
N GLU A 52 0.54 24.33 -5.32
CA GLU A 52 -0.21 25.59 -5.27
C GLU A 52 -1.54 25.56 -6.02
N ALA A 53 -1.73 24.57 -6.91
CA ALA A 53 -2.93 24.39 -7.71
C ALA A 53 -2.99 22.93 -8.20
N ASN A 54 -4.08 22.56 -8.88
CA ASN A 54 -4.15 21.29 -9.58
C ASN A 54 -2.91 21.08 -10.44
N THR A 55 -2.21 19.99 -10.21
CA THR A 55 -0.99 19.61 -10.93
C THR A 55 -1.25 18.33 -11.68
N ILE A 56 -1.08 18.38 -13.00
CA ILE A 56 -1.42 17.29 -13.90
C ILE A 56 -0.15 16.79 -14.57
N VAL A 57 0.23 15.56 -14.28
CA VAL A 57 1.34 14.88 -14.98
C VAL A 57 0.80 14.31 -16.28
N LYS A 58 1.27 14.79 -17.41
CA LYS A 58 0.81 14.35 -18.74
C LYS A 58 1.60 13.16 -19.26
N ALA A 59 0.92 12.28 -19.99
CA ALA A 59 1.59 11.20 -20.72
C ALA A 59 2.58 11.76 -21.77
N PRO A 60 3.74 11.13 -21.97
CA PRO A 60 4.22 9.88 -21.35
C PRO A 60 5.14 10.13 -20.13
N TYR A 61 5.07 11.28 -19.51
CA TYR A 61 6.04 11.74 -18.52
C TYR A 61 5.90 11.07 -17.16
N VAL A 62 7.00 11.09 -16.41
CA VAL A 62 7.14 10.47 -15.10
C VAL A 62 7.39 11.53 -14.03
N LEU A 63 6.58 11.52 -12.97
CA LEU A 63 6.85 12.25 -11.75
C LEU A 63 7.56 11.33 -10.76
N THR A 64 8.81 11.62 -10.43
CA THR A 64 9.57 10.91 -9.39
C THR A 64 9.59 11.72 -8.10
N ILE A 65 9.21 11.12 -6.99
CA ILE A 65 9.24 11.75 -5.65
C ILE A 65 10.21 10.97 -4.77
N LYS A 66 11.22 11.68 -4.24
CA LYS A 66 12.29 11.09 -3.43
C LYS A 66 11.84 10.78 -2.01
N PRO A 67 12.47 9.82 -1.30
CA PRO A 67 12.24 9.57 0.12
C PRO A 67 12.34 10.84 0.96
N GLY A 68 11.50 10.97 1.99
CA GLY A 68 11.47 12.11 2.91
C GLY A 68 10.90 13.41 2.34
N THR A 69 10.45 13.40 1.07
CA THR A 69 9.80 14.58 0.47
C THR A 69 8.51 14.90 1.19
N LYS A 70 8.31 16.16 1.54
CA LYS A 70 7.09 16.67 2.13
C LYS A 70 6.40 17.66 1.20
N ILE A 71 5.18 17.34 0.79
CA ILE A 71 4.36 18.11 -0.14
C ILE A 71 3.27 18.83 0.66
N TYR A 72 3.35 20.15 0.69
CA TYR A 72 2.36 21.02 1.32
C TYR A 72 1.32 21.45 0.28
N CYS A 73 0.11 20.95 0.40
CA CYS A 73 -0.97 21.13 -0.55
C CYS A 73 -1.82 22.35 -0.18
N GLN A 74 -1.95 23.31 -1.10
CA GLN A 74 -2.79 24.48 -0.93
C GLN A 74 -4.28 24.14 -1.10
N PRO A 75 -5.19 24.94 -0.54
CA PRO A 75 -6.62 24.70 -0.68
C PRO A 75 -7.06 24.52 -2.15
N ARG A 76 -7.85 23.50 -2.40
CA ARG A 76 -8.36 23.13 -3.73
C ARG A 76 -7.29 22.72 -4.75
N SER A 77 -6.09 22.35 -4.32
CA SER A 77 -5.12 21.71 -5.18
C SER A 77 -5.31 20.19 -5.17
N ALA A 78 -4.97 19.53 -6.27
CA ALA A 78 -4.92 18.08 -6.39
C ALA A 78 -3.73 17.66 -7.26
N LEU A 79 -3.22 16.44 -7.05
CA LEU A 79 -2.26 15.82 -7.94
C LEU A 79 -2.97 14.81 -8.82
N ILE A 80 -2.89 14.99 -10.13
CA ILE A 80 -3.54 14.14 -11.14
C ILE A 80 -2.47 13.52 -12.01
N ILE A 81 -2.43 12.20 -12.04
CA ILE A 81 -1.59 11.42 -12.95
C ILE A 81 -2.48 11.01 -14.13
N ASP A 82 -2.29 11.64 -15.28
CA ASP A 82 -3.07 11.35 -16.47
C ASP A 82 -2.83 9.91 -16.97
N ARG A 83 -3.80 9.35 -17.64
CA ARG A 83 -3.70 8.05 -18.30
C ARG A 83 -2.46 7.96 -19.19
N GLY A 84 -1.58 7.01 -18.89
CA GLY A 84 -0.29 6.82 -19.58
C GLY A 84 0.87 7.66 -19.06
N ALA A 85 0.64 8.54 -18.06
CA ALA A 85 1.70 9.11 -17.24
C ALA A 85 2.01 8.19 -16.06
N LYS A 86 3.11 8.45 -15.33
CA LYS A 86 3.49 7.63 -14.17
C LYS A 86 3.88 8.49 -12.96
N ILE A 87 3.62 7.94 -11.78
CA ILE A 87 4.17 8.43 -10.51
C ILE A 87 5.09 7.38 -9.90
N ILE A 88 6.31 7.77 -9.54
CA ILE A 88 7.28 6.94 -8.83
C ILE A 88 7.55 7.58 -7.47
N ALA A 89 6.71 7.29 -6.50
CA ALA A 89 6.78 7.81 -5.14
C ALA A 89 7.19 6.69 -4.19
N ILE A 90 8.49 6.54 -3.99
CA ILE A 90 9.06 5.47 -3.17
C ILE A 90 9.77 6.09 -1.97
N GLY A 91 9.06 6.13 -0.84
CA GLY A 91 9.62 6.46 0.46
C GLY A 91 10.26 5.25 1.14
N THR A 92 10.68 5.45 2.38
CA THR A 92 11.12 4.38 3.29
C THR A 92 10.40 4.52 4.63
N PRO A 93 10.43 3.51 5.50
CA PRO A 93 9.83 3.64 6.83
C PRO A 93 10.44 4.78 7.65
N GLU A 94 11.73 5.08 7.46
CA GLU A 94 12.43 6.18 8.14
C GLU A 94 12.19 7.54 7.48
N GLU A 95 11.94 7.54 6.17
CA GLU A 95 11.78 8.72 5.32
C GLU A 95 10.55 8.58 4.42
N PRO A 96 9.33 8.52 5.01
CA PRO A 96 8.10 8.45 4.21
C PRO A 96 7.91 9.72 3.38
N ILE A 97 7.25 9.57 2.25
CA ILE A 97 6.78 10.71 1.44
C ILE A 97 5.45 11.17 2.04
N VAL A 98 5.29 12.48 2.27
CA VAL A 98 4.10 13.01 2.94
C VAL A 98 3.45 14.10 2.11
N PHE A 99 2.21 13.85 1.69
CA PHE A 99 1.30 14.87 1.18
C PHE A 99 0.42 15.34 2.34
N THR A 100 0.41 16.63 2.65
CA THR A 100 -0.34 17.18 3.77
C THR A 100 -0.85 18.58 3.47
N SER A 101 -1.79 19.07 4.26
CA SER A 101 -2.29 20.43 4.15
C SER A 101 -1.18 21.48 4.34
N ALA A 102 -1.23 22.55 3.56
CA ALA A 102 -0.40 23.74 3.76
C ALA A 102 -0.94 24.68 4.86
N SER A 103 -2.08 24.38 5.45
CA SER A 103 -2.69 25.14 6.54
C SER A 103 -1.86 25.03 7.83
N ALA A 104 -1.82 26.11 8.60
CA ALA A 104 -1.25 26.07 9.94
C ALA A 104 -2.09 25.24 10.94
N ASN A 105 -3.36 25.04 10.63
CA ASN A 105 -4.29 24.18 11.37
C ASN A 105 -4.95 23.25 10.35
N PRO A 106 -4.33 22.10 10.04
CA PRO A 106 -4.86 21.16 9.07
C PRO A 106 -6.24 20.63 9.46
N ALA A 107 -7.11 20.48 8.47
CA ALA A 107 -8.45 19.92 8.61
C ALA A 107 -8.79 19.04 7.40
N ARG A 108 -9.71 18.11 7.58
CA ARG A 108 -10.29 17.31 6.50
C ARG A 108 -10.77 18.24 5.38
N GLY A 109 -10.57 17.88 4.12
CA GLY A 109 -11.00 18.64 2.96
C GLY A 109 -10.12 19.88 2.63
N ASP A 110 -8.98 20.05 3.26
CA ASP A 110 -8.11 21.19 2.97
C ASP A 110 -7.61 21.20 1.52
N TRP A 111 -7.45 20.02 0.90
CA TRP A 111 -7.03 19.88 -0.49
C TRP A 111 -7.70 18.66 -1.17
N GLY A 112 -7.46 18.44 -2.47
CA GLY A 112 -8.23 17.45 -3.22
C GLY A 112 -7.82 16.00 -3.04
N GLY A 113 -6.55 15.70 -2.86
CA GLY A 113 -6.04 14.33 -2.88
C GLY A 113 -5.25 13.99 -4.13
N ILE A 114 -5.04 12.70 -4.37
CA ILE A 114 -4.27 12.16 -5.50
C ILE A 114 -5.20 11.33 -6.37
N SER A 115 -5.26 11.62 -7.68
CA SER A 115 -5.96 10.80 -8.68
C SER A 115 -4.96 10.19 -9.65
N ILE A 116 -5.10 8.88 -9.89
CA ILE A 116 -4.29 8.13 -10.85
C ILE A 116 -5.23 7.50 -11.90
N ASN A 117 -4.96 7.79 -13.17
CA ASN A 117 -5.78 7.38 -14.30
C ASN A 117 -5.01 6.36 -15.17
N GLY A 118 -5.60 5.19 -15.42
CA GLY A 118 -4.99 4.11 -16.15
C GLY A 118 -5.82 3.63 -17.35
N TYR A 119 -5.27 2.65 -18.07
CA TYR A 119 -5.88 2.01 -19.24
C TYR A 119 -6.67 0.73 -18.90
N GLY A 120 -6.88 0.41 -17.64
CA GLY A 120 -7.66 -0.74 -17.20
C GLY A 120 -9.13 -0.66 -17.62
N THR A 121 -9.83 -1.78 -17.53
CA THR A 121 -11.23 -1.90 -17.96
C THR A 121 -12.20 -1.19 -17.01
N THR A 122 -13.30 -0.69 -17.56
CA THR A 122 -14.43 -0.17 -16.79
C THR A 122 -15.75 -0.62 -17.41
N ASN A 123 -16.79 -0.78 -16.62
CA ASN A 123 -18.14 -1.06 -17.11
C ASN A 123 -18.99 0.22 -17.31
N ALA A 124 -18.47 1.38 -16.95
CA ALA A 124 -19.20 2.65 -17.00
C ALA A 124 -19.62 3.07 -18.42
N THR A 125 -18.93 2.59 -19.46
CA THR A 125 -19.28 2.86 -20.85
C THR A 125 -20.29 1.86 -21.43
N GLY A 126 -20.47 0.70 -20.80
CA GLY A 126 -21.22 -0.43 -21.33
C GLY A 126 -20.57 -1.13 -22.53
N VAL A 127 -19.34 -0.75 -22.90
CA VAL A 127 -18.58 -1.33 -24.02
C VAL A 127 -17.57 -2.35 -23.48
N LEU A 128 -17.60 -3.55 -24.05
CA LEU A 128 -16.69 -4.63 -23.66
C LEU A 128 -15.41 -4.62 -24.47
N CYS A 129 -14.30 -4.95 -23.83
CA CYS A 129 -13.01 -5.16 -24.49
C CYS A 129 -12.95 -6.47 -25.31
N PRO A 130 -12.21 -6.50 -26.44
CA PRO A 130 -11.42 -5.38 -26.98
C PRO A 130 -12.27 -4.36 -27.76
N ALA A 131 -11.99 -3.08 -27.59
CA ALA A 131 -12.69 -1.98 -28.26
C ALA A 131 -11.72 -0.80 -28.53
N PRO A 132 -12.08 0.12 -29.45
CA PRO A 132 -11.34 1.36 -29.61
C PRO A 132 -11.28 2.18 -28.32
N ILE A 133 -10.17 2.88 -28.08
CA ILE A 133 -9.93 3.62 -26.83
C ILE A 133 -11.01 4.70 -26.58
N GLU A 134 -11.50 5.35 -27.63
CA GLU A 134 -12.54 6.36 -27.56
C GLU A 134 -13.89 5.82 -27.06
N ASP A 135 -14.16 4.52 -27.28
CA ASP A 135 -15.40 3.87 -26.89
C ASP A 135 -15.40 3.40 -25.42
N VAL A 136 -14.21 3.25 -24.83
CA VAL A 136 -13.99 2.74 -23.47
C VAL A 136 -13.41 3.81 -22.54
N THR A 137 -13.38 5.07 -22.95
CA THR A 137 -12.90 6.21 -22.16
C THR A 137 -14.04 6.86 -21.38
N VAL A 138 -13.79 7.14 -20.11
CA VAL A 138 -14.71 7.81 -19.19
C VAL A 138 -14.03 9.04 -18.61
N VAL A 139 -14.81 10.10 -18.38
CA VAL A 139 -14.36 11.25 -17.57
C VAL A 139 -14.33 10.82 -16.11
N GLY A 140 -13.21 11.06 -15.47
CA GLY A 140 -12.99 10.66 -14.08
C GLY A 140 -13.83 11.44 -13.09
N GLU A 141 -13.89 10.93 -11.87
CA GLU A 141 -14.56 11.52 -10.73
C GLU A 141 -14.18 12.99 -10.57
N ALA A 142 -15.20 13.83 -10.32
CA ALA A 142 -15.02 15.28 -10.13
C ALA A 142 -14.17 15.98 -11.23
N GLY A 143 -14.10 15.40 -12.44
CA GLY A 143 -13.33 15.93 -13.56
C GLY A 143 -11.81 15.72 -13.46
N MET A 144 -11.35 14.78 -12.63
CA MET A 144 -9.92 14.49 -12.45
C MET A 144 -9.34 13.60 -13.56
N GLY A 145 -9.44 14.04 -14.81
CA GLY A 145 -8.84 13.40 -15.98
C GLY A 145 -9.79 12.43 -16.70
N GLU A 146 -9.23 11.65 -17.62
CA GLU A 146 -9.91 10.58 -18.34
C GLU A 146 -9.24 9.25 -18.02
N TYR A 147 -10.04 8.18 -17.88
CA TYR A 147 -9.56 6.84 -17.61
C TYR A 147 -10.28 5.79 -18.46
N GLY A 148 -9.84 4.55 -18.32
CA GLY A 148 -10.41 3.42 -19.02
C GLY A 148 -9.65 3.05 -20.29
N GLY A 149 -9.83 1.81 -20.68
CA GLY A 149 -9.12 1.16 -21.77
C GLY A 149 -9.39 -0.34 -21.77
N CYS A 150 -8.50 -1.11 -22.37
CA CYS A 150 -8.57 -2.57 -22.42
C CYS A 150 -7.26 -3.23 -21.98
N ASP A 151 -6.48 -2.56 -21.15
CA ASP A 151 -5.22 -3.10 -20.62
C ASP A 151 -5.31 -3.38 -19.11
N PRO A 152 -5.58 -4.63 -18.71
CA PRO A 152 -5.61 -4.98 -17.28
C PRO A 152 -4.22 -4.93 -16.64
N HIS A 153 -3.15 -4.94 -17.42
CA HIS A 153 -1.77 -4.88 -16.97
C HIS A 153 -1.17 -3.48 -17.08
N ASP A 154 -2.01 -2.45 -17.15
CA ASP A 154 -1.55 -1.06 -17.11
C ASP A 154 -0.71 -0.80 -15.86
N SER A 155 0.36 -0.01 -16.03
CA SER A 155 1.21 0.44 -14.94
C SER A 155 1.27 1.96 -14.89
N SER A 156 0.64 2.52 -13.88
CA SER A 156 0.68 3.95 -13.56
C SER A 156 1.81 4.32 -12.59
N GLY A 157 2.64 3.35 -12.17
CA GLY A 157 3.83 3.58 -11.37
C GLY A 157 3.82 2.92 -9.99
N ILE A 158 4.40 3.60 -9.00
CA ILE A 158 4.65 3.03 -7.66
C ILE A 158 4.32 4.05 -6.59
N LEU A 159 3.49 3.66 -5.62
CA LEU A 159 3.31 4.34 -4.33
C LEU A 159 3.78 3.41 -3.21
N ARG A 160 4.79 3.83 -2.44
CA ARG A 160 5.32 3.05 -1.32
C ARG A 160 5.84 3.95 -0.21
N TYR A 161 5.42 3.68 1.03
CA TYR A 161 5.64 4.53 2.19
C TYR A 161 5.24 5.98 1.93
N VAL A 162 3.97 6.14 1.51
CA VAL A 162 3.35 7.42 1.20
C VAL A 162 2.23 7.69 2.20
N ARG A 163 2.18 8.89 2.74
CA ARG A 163 1.06 9.40 3.54
C ARG A 163 0.32 10.47 2.76
N ILE A 164 -1.00 10.39 2.76
CA ILE A 164 -1.93 11.35 2.15
C ILE A 164 -2.84 11.84 3.27
N GLU A 165 -2.66 13.08 3.70
CA GLU A 165 -3.28 13.63 4.89
C GLU A 165 -4.16 14.83 4.56
N TYR A 166 -5.36 14.92 5.15
CA TYR A 166 -6.28 16.06 5.08
C TYR A 166 -6.81 16.40 3.69
N GLY A 167 -6.94 15.39 2.81
CA GLY A 167 -7.56 15.51 1.50
C GLY A 167 -9.09 15.50 1.55
N GLY A 168 -9.73 15.30 0.37
CA GLY A 168 -11.17 15.10 0.27
C GLY A 168 -11.96 16.38 0.07
N PHE A 169 -11.43 17.35 -0.64
CA PHE A 169 -12.15 18.61 -0.85
C PHE A 169 -13.47 18.41 -1.58
N ARG A 170 -14.57 18.83 -0.98
CA ARG A 170 -15.93 18.79 -1.58
C ARG A 170 -16.10 19.93 -2.57
N ILE A 171 -16.38 19.58 -3.83
CA ILE A 171 -16.64 20.56 -4.91
C ILE A 171 -18.07 21.07 -4.80
N ASP A 172 -19.01 20.16 -4.63
CA ASP A 172 -20.44 20.44 -4.38
C ASP A 172 -21.06 19.28 -3.59
N GLY A 173 -22.37 19.16 -3.53
CA GLY A 173 -23.06 18.14 -2.72
C GLY A 173 -23.12 16.75 -3.35
N GLU A 174 -22.56 16.55 -4.55
CA GLU A 174 -22.58 15.29 -5.29
C GLU A 174 -21.21 14.96 -5.92
N ASN A 175 -20.21 15.84 -5.78
CA ASN A 175 -18.89 15.71 -6.37
C ASN A 175 -17.83 16.04 -5.32
N GLU A 176 -17.19 15.04 -4.84
CA GLU A 176 -16.12 15.08 -3.85
C GLU A 176 -14.81 14.56 -4.45
N TRP A 177 -13.73 14.83 -3.77
CA TRP A 177 -12.42 14.25 -4.06
C TRP A 177 -12.00 13.31 -2.95
N ASN A 178 -11.58 12.10 -3.31
CA ASN A 178 -11.10 11.11 -2.36
C ASN A 178 -9.64 11.35 -1.97
N GLY A 179 -9.17 10.71 -0.91
CA GLY A 179 -7.76 10.78 -0.53
C GLY A 179 -6.86 10.21 -1.62
N LEU A 180 -7.17 8.98 -2.06
CA LEU A 180 -6.53 8.33 -3.21
C LEU A 180 -7.59 7.75 -4.15
N THR A 181 -7.72 8.34 -5.32
CA THR A 181 -8.64 7.90 -6.38
C THR A 181 -7.89 7.09 -7.43
N LEU A 182 -8.31 5.86 -7.69
CA LEU A 182 -7.71 4.95 -8.66
C LEU A 182 -8.70 4.63 -9.77
N GLN A 183 -8.52 5.25 -10.93
CA GLN A 183 -9.46 5.20 -12.05
C GLN A 183 -8.88 4.38 -13.20
N GLY A 184 -9.40 3.18 -13.45
CA GLY A 184 -8.92 2.29 -14.50
C GLY A 184 -7.44 1.88 -14.33
N VAL A 185 -6.94 1.86 -13.12
CA VAL A 185 -5.54 1.50 -12.84
C VAL A 185 -5.36 -0.01 -12.92
N GLY A 186 -4.30 -0.46 -13.62
CA GLY A 186 -4.02 -1.88 -13.83
C GLY A 186 -3.16 -2.52 -12.75
N ASP A 187 -3.01 -3.86 -12.84
CA ASP A 187 -2.37 -4.69 -11.80
C ASP A 187 -0.84 -4.64 -11.79
N GLU A 188 -0.20 -4.00 -12.78
CA GLU A 188 1.24 -3.72 -12.74
C GLU A 188 1.57 -2.42 -11.98
N THR A 189 0.56 -1.67 -11.52
CA THR A 189 0.77 -0.54 -10.60
C THR A 189 0.99 -1.05 -9.18
N ILE A 190 2.04 -0.57 -8.52
CA ILE A 190 2.38 -1.00 -7.16
C ILE A 190 1.87 0.02 -6.14
N ILE A 191 1.02 -0.44 -5.23
CA ILE A 191 0.47 0.39 -4.15
C ILE A 191 0.61 -0.39 -2.83
N GLU A 192 1.65 -0.06 -2.08
CA GLU A 192 2.00 -0.74 -0.84
C GLU A 192 2.47 0.25 0.23
N TYR A 193 2.13 0.00 1.49
CA TYR A 193 2.49 0.89 2.59
C TYR A 193 2.04 2.33 2.33
N VAL A 194 0.75 2.50 2.10
CA VAL A 194 0.12 3.82 1.91
C VAL A 194 -0.82 4.08 3.07
N GLN A 195 -0.74 5.27 3.66
CA GLN A 195 -1.72 5.78 4.60
C GLN A 195 -2.53 6.89 3.98
N ILE A 196 -3.85 6.82 4.14
CA ILE A 196 -4.77 7.94 3.93
C ILE A 196 -5.31 8.33 5.30
N ASP A 197 -5.22 9.62 5.66
CA ASP A 197 -5.51 10.07 7.01
C ASP A 197 -6.31 11.37 7.03
N HIS A 198 -7.43 11.38 7.74
CA HIS A 198 -8.31 12.56 7.88
C HIS A 198 -8.77 13.13 6.53
N ASN A 199 -9.30 12.28 5.63
CA ASN A 199 -9.95 12.74 4.39
C ASN A 199 -11.40 13.19 4.67
N ASP A 200 -11.91 14.19 3.92
CA ASP A 200 -13.29 14.68 4.05
C ASP A 200 -14.24 14.03 3.04
N ASP A 201 -13.92 12.85 2.61
CA ASP A 201 -14.69 11.95 1.79
C ASP A 201 -14.07 10.56 1.91
N ASP A 202 -14.11 9.69 0.88
CA ASP A 202 -13.53 8.37 0.95
C ASP A 202 -12.01 8.39 1.14
N GLY A 203 -11.52 7.37 1.82
CA GLY A 203 -10.08 7.18 1.97
C GLY A 203 -9.45 6.78 0.66
N ILE A 204 -9.80 5.61 0.15
CA ILE A 204 -9.35 5.09 -1.14
C ILE A 204 -10.55 4.59 -1.94
N GLU A 205 -10.69 5.05 -3.19
CA GLU A 205 -11.77 4.63 -4.07
C GLU A 205 -11.25 4.17 -5.44
N PHE A 206 -11.89 3.10 -5.95
CA PHE A 206 -11.51 2.43 -7.20
C PHE A 206 -12.65 2.50 -8.22
N PHE A 207 -12.40 3.13 -9.36
CA PHE A 207 -13.31 3.22 -10.49
C PHE A 207 -12.88 2.30 -11.63
N GLY A 208 -13.35 1.07 -11.63
CA GLY A 208 -12.88 0.08 -12.61
C GLY A 208 -11.40 -0.27 -12.43
N GLY A 209 -10.80 -0.85 -13.47
CA GLY A 209 -9.42 -1.35 -13.40
C GLY A 209 -9.27 -2.60 -12.52
N ASN A 210 -8.04 -2.93 -12.20
CA ASN A 210 -7.72 -4.10 -11.39
C ASN A 210 -6.46 -3.87 -10.53
N ALA A 211 -6.26 -2.64 -10.08
CA ALA A 211 -5.17 -2.30 -9.17
C ALA A 211 -5.19 -3.18 -7.92
N ASN A 212 -4.03 -3.67 -7.52
CA ASN A 212 -3.85 -4.46 -6.32
C ASN A 212 -3.18 -3.62 -5.23
N VAL A 213 -3.64 -3.75 -3.99
CA VAL A 213 -3.16 -2.94 -2.87
C VAL A 213 -2.77 -3.79 -1.66
N ARG A 214 -1.67 -3.43 -0.98
CA ARG A 214 -1.21 -4.15 0.19
C ARG A 214 -0.61 -3.22 1.26
N ASN A 215 -0.84 -3.57 2.54
CA ASN A 215 -0.42 -2.74 3.68
C ASN A 215 -0.97 -1.32 3.59
N ILE A 216 -2.28 -1.19 3.44
CA ILE A 216 -2.98 0.08 3.37
C ILE A 216 -3.58 0.40 4.74
N LEU A 217 -3.35 1.62 5.20
CA LEU A 217 -3.95 2.16 6.41
C LEU A 217 -4.84 3.34 6.05
N VAL A 218 -6.13 3.19 6.28
CA VAL A 218 -7.09 4.30 6.13
C VAL A 218 -7.61 4.67 7.50
N THR A 219 -7.44 5.93 7.86
CA THR A 219 -7.75 6.43 9.19
C THR A 219 -8.57 7.71 9.12
N TYR A 220 -9.70 7.71 9.85
CA TYR A 220 -10.46 8.92 10.21
C TYR A 220 -11.04 9.70 9.03
N CYS A 221 -11.36 9.04 7.92
CA CYS A 221 -12.08 9.63 6.78
C CYS A 221 -13.55 9.82 7.13
N THR A 222 -14.26 10.78 6.49
CA THR A 222 -15.63 11.12 6.86
C THR A 222 -16.68 10.27 6.18
N ASP A 223 -16.40 9.69 5.03
CA ASP A 223 -17.27 8.74 4.35
C ASP A 223 -16.69 7.32 4.46
N ASP A 224 -16.53 6.62 3.37
CA ASP A 224 -16.09 5.24 3.39
C ASP A 224 -14.56 5.12 3.44
N GLN A 225 -14.06 4.11 4.13
CA GLN A 225 -12.62 3.96 4.24
C GLN A 225 -12.04 3.29 2.99
N TYR A 226 -12.80 2.36 2.38
CA TYR A 226 -12.40 1.61 1.19
C TYR A 226 -13.62 1.40 0.28
N ASP A 227 -13.66 2.06 -0.86
CA ASP A 227 -14.78 1.98 -1.80
C ASP A 227 -14.35 1.51 -3.20
N TRP A 228 -15.28 0.88 -3.92
CA TRP A 228 -15.12 0.58 -5.34
C TRP A 228 -16.41 0.55 -6.12
N THR A 229 -16.31 0.90 -7.39
CA THR A 229 -17.41 0.89 -8.36
C THR A 229 -16.92 0.63 -9.79
N ASN A 230 -17.79 0.77 -10.74
CA ASN A 230 -17.49 0.83 -12.19
C ASN A 230 -16.70 -0.35 -12.75
N GLY A 231 -16.90 -1.56 -12.18
CA GLY A 231 -16.29 -2.78 -12.70
C GLY A 231 -14.87 -3.04 -12.19
N TYR A 232 -14.50 -2.53 -11.03
CA TYR A 232 -13.23 -2.83 -10.37
C TYR A 232 -13.02 -4.32 -10.14
N GLN A 233 -11.82 -4.86 -10.43
CA GLN A 233 -11.49 -6.28 -10.30
C GLN A 233 -10.10 -6.50 -9.68
N GLY A 234 -9.85 -5.94 -8.51
CA GLY A 234 -8.56 -6.00 -7.86
C GLY A 234 -8.47 -6.88 -6.62
N LYS A 235 -7.30 -6.85 -5.99
CA LYS A 235 -6.95 -7.63 -4.80
C LYS A 235 -6.43 -6.73 -3.69
N GLY A 236 -6.69 -7.14 -2.44
CA GLY A 236 -6.18 -6.44 -1.28
C GLY A 236 -5.74 -7.39 -0.17
N GLN A 237 -4.63 -7.04 0.53
CA GLN A 237 -4.20 -7.77 1.71
C GLN A 237 -3.54 -6.85 2.74
N PHE A 238 -3.75 -7.13 4.04
CA PHE A 238 -3.26 -6.34 5.17
C PHE A 238 -3.74 -4.89 5.12
N ILE A 239 -5.06 -4.71 5.06
CA ILE A 239 -5.71 -3.41 5.02
C ILE A 239 -6.32 -3.11 6.38
N VAL A 240 -6.12 -1.89 6.86
CA VAL A 240 -6.72 -1.37 8.08
C VAL A 240 -7.63 -0.22 7.73
N ALA A 241 -8.88 -0.29 8.17
CA ALA A 241 -9.84 0.81 8.18
C ALA A 241 -10.17 1.15 9.64
N LEU A 242 -9.89 2.37 10.06
CA LEU A 242 -10.13 2.83 11.43
C LEU A 242 -10.94 4.12 11.43
N LEU A 243 -12.18 4.05 11.88
CA LEU A 243 -13.06 5.20 11.97
C LEU A 243 -12.72 6.06 13.20
N ALA A 244 -12.90 7.37 13.08
CA ALA A 244 -12.82 8.30 14.21
C ALA A 244 -14.13 8.33 15.00
N ASN A 245 -14.10 8.92 16.22
CA ASN A 245 -15.34 9.08 17.01
C ASN A 245 -16.24 10.25 16.53
N ASP A 246 -15.75 11.04 15.57
CA ASP A 246 -16.44 12.25 15.07
C ASP A 246 -16.77 12.16 13.57
N ALA A 247 -16.33 11.11 12.88
CA ALA A 247 -16.50 10.94 11.45
C ALA A 247 -16.34 9.49 11.01
N GLY A 248 -16.83 9.19 9.80
CA GLY A 248 -16.70 7.89 9.12
C GLY A 248 -18.02 7.13 9.09
N ARG A 249 -18.36 6.64 7.92
CA ARG A 249 -19.56 5.84 7.71
C ARG A 249 -19.24 4.37 7.67
N ARG A 250 -18.53 3.89 6.64
CA ARG A 250 -18.31 2.46 6.41
C ARG A 250 -16.86 2.06 6.46
N GLY A 251 -16.65 0.79 6.75
CA GLY A 251 -15.37 0.15 6.54
C GLY A 251 -15.11 -0.10 5.07
N ILE A 252 -16.11 -0.66 4.38
CA ILE A 252 -16.13 -0.95 2.94
C ILE A 252 -17.50 -0.60 2.35
N GLU A 253 -17.54 0.22 1.30
CA GLU A 253 -18.62 0.28 0.35
C GLU A 253 -18.24 -0.49 -0.93
N ALA A 254 -19.16 -1.27 -1.48
CA ALA A 254 -18.85 -2.21 -2.55
C ALA A 254 -19.91 -2.20 -3.64
N ASP A 255 -19.62 -1.54 -4.75
CA ASP A 255 -20.57 -1.35 -5.84
C ASP A 255 -20.16 -2.01 -7.15
N ASN A 256 -21.13 -2.35 -7.98
CA ASN A 256 -20.88 -2.57 -9.41
C ASN A 256 -21.12 -1.25 -10.18
N LEU A 257 -22.27 -1.09 -10.81
CA LEU A 257 -22.64 0.14 -11.49
C LEU A 257 -24.06 0.53 -11.10
N LYS A 258 -24.24 1.75 -10.58
CA LYS A 258 -25.54 2.25 -10.09
C LYS A 258 -26.63 2.21 -11.15
N ALA A 259 -26.28 2.51 -12.41
CA ALA A 259 -27.23 2.56 -13.51
C ALA A 259 -27.62 1.18 -14.06
N ASP A 260 -26.76 0.16 -13.88
CA ASP A 260 -26.97 -1.21 -14.34
C ASP A 260 -26.19 -2.18 -13.45
N ASN A 261 -26.88 -2.81 -12.51
CA ASN A 261 -26.28 -3.72 -11.52
C ASN A 261 -25.70 -5.02 -12.15
N ASP A 262 -25.97 -5.28 -13.42
CA ASP A 262 -25.40 -6.41 -14.19
C ASP A 262 -24.36 -5.98 -15.25
N ALA A 263 -23.98 -4.68 -15.26
CA ALA A 263 -22.96 -4.16 -16.18
C ALA A 263 -21.64 -4.93 -16.07
N GLN A 264 -21.04 -5.20 -17.25
CA GLN A 264 -19.81 -5.98 -17.37
C GLN A 264 -18.59 -5.10 -17.68
N PRO A 265 -17.41 -5.41 -17.12
CA PRO A 265 -17.16 -6.47 -16.14
C PRO A 265 -17.82 -6.19 -14.80
N ILE A 266 -18.36 -7.21 -14.13
CA ILE A 266 -18.92 -7.06 -12.79
C ILE A 266 -17.78 -6.72 -11.82
N SER A 267 -17.97 -5.71 -10.97
CA SER A 267 -17.02 -5.41 -9.91
C SER A 267 -16.77 -6.62 -9.03
N LYS A 268 -15.51 -6.87 -8.71
CA LYS A 268 -15.07 -7.95 -7.83
C LYS A 268 -13.79 -7.57 -7.10
N ALA A 269 -13.80 -7.65 -5.78
CA ALA A 269 -12.59 -7.56 -4.99
C ALA A 269 -12.29 -8.91 -4.30
N ASP A 270 -11.02 -9.35 -4.37
CA ASP A 270 -10.51 -10.45 -3.55
C ASP A 270 -9.69 -9.87 -2.38
N LEU A 271 -10.27 -9.83 -1.18
CA LEU A 271 -9.73 -9.16 0.00
C LEU A 271 -9.42 -10.15 1.13
N TYR A 272 -8.21 -10.10 1.65
CA TYR A 272 -7.76 -10.97 2.73
C TYR A 272 -7.07 -10.17 3.84
N ASN A 273 -7.22 -10.63 5.08
CA ASN A 273 -6.51 -10.07 6.22
C ASN A 273 -6.76 -8.56 6.43
N MET A 274 -8.02 -8.14 6.43
CA MET A 274 -8.42 -6.79 6.79
C MET A 274 -8.72 -6.67 8.28
N THR A 275 -8.52 -5.48 8.84
CA THR A 275 -9.01 -5.10 10.18
C THR A 275 -9.83 -3.84 10.05
N LEU A 276 -11.15 -3.99 10.16
CA LEU A 276 -12.14 -2.93 10.04
C LEU A 276 -12.64 -2.59 11.45
N ILE A 277 -12.38 -1.36 11.90
CA ILE A 277 -12.76 -0.87 13.23
C ILE A 277 -13.70 0.32 13.10
N GLY A 278 -14.94 0.10 13.45
CA GLY A 278 -15.96 1.13 13.65
C GLY A 278 -15.75 1.86 14.99
N ASN A 279 -16.58 2.84 15.26
CA ASN A 279 -16.45 3.65 16.47
C ASN A 279 -17.62 3.52 17.48
N ASN A 280 -18.72 2.87 17.12
CA ASN A 280 -19.92 2.67 17.96
C ASN A 280 -20.51 3.96 18.60
N GLN A 281 -20.17 5.15 18.12
CA GLN A 281 -20.49 6.41 18.83
C GLN A 281 -21.14 7.50 17.94
N ILE A 282 -21.07 7.39 16.62
CA ILE A 282 -21.67 8.40 15.72
C ILE A 282 -23.13 8.04 15.49
N PRO A 283 -24.08 8.95 15.78
CA PRO A 283 -25.51 8.69 15.64
C PRO A 283 -26.05 9.01 14.23
N GLU A 284 -25.24 9.00 13.18
CA GLU A 284 -25.67 9.27 11.81
C GLU A 284 -26.01 7.98 11.08
N GLU A 285 -26.88 8.10 10.06
CA GLU A 285 -27.75 7.07 9.53
C GLU A 285 -27.05 5.91 8.76
N GLU A 286 -25.74 5.81 8.77
CA GLU A 286 -24.99 4.79 8.03
C GLU A 286 -23.73 4.42 8.84
N GLY A 287 -23.46 3.12 9.00
CA GLY A 287 -22.39 2.69 9.88
C GLY A 287 -22.08 1.21 9.75
N GLU A 288 -22.02 0.72 8.51
CA GLU A 288 -21.76 -0.68 8.23
C GLU A 288 -20.24 -0.99 8.15
N GLY A 289 -19.90 -2.18 8.59
CA GLY A 289 -18.55 -2.69 8.39
C GLY A 289 -18.26 -2.97 6.91
N VAL A 290 -19.22 -3.61 6.23
CA VAL A 290 -19.13 -3.99 4.81
C VAL A 290 -20.51 -3.90 4.17
N LEU A 291 -20.67 -3.06 3.18
CA LEU A 291 -21.90 -2.88 2.41
C LEU A 291 -21.72 -3.31 0.95
N PRO A 292 -21.90 -4.60 0.59
CA PRO A 292 -21.95 -5.03 -0.81
C PRO A 292 -23.33 -4.75 -1.39
N ARG A 293 -23.37 -3.97 -2.48
CA ARG A 293 -24.62 -3.57 -3.15
C ARG A 293 -24.47 -3.49 -4.68
N ARG A 294 -25.54 -3.18 -5.37
CA ARG A 294 -25.59 -2.93 -6.82
C ARG A 294 -24.99 -4.06 -7.67
N GLY A 295 -25.11 -5.30 -7.20
CA GLY A 295 -24.68 -6.48 -7.94
C GLY A 295 -23.17 -6.72 -7.97
N THR A 296 -22.42 -6.14 -7.04
CA THR A 296 -20.99 -6.44 -6.90
C THR A 296 -20.73 -7.90 -6.52
N ARG A 297 -19.54 -8.38 -6.83
CA ARG A 297 -18.94 -9.59 -6.29
C ARG A 297 -17.90 -9.22 -5.24
N LEU A 298 -17.72 -10.08 -4.26
CA LEU A 298 -16.73 -9.88 -3.20
C LEU A 298 -16.26 -11.23 -2.68
N ASN A 299 -14.97 -11.34 -2.39
CA ASN A 299 -14.39 -12.41 -1.62
C ASN A 299 -13.59 -11.82 -0.45
N LEU A 300 -14.24 -11.71 0.72
CA LEU A 300 -13.65 -11.17 1.95
C LEU A 300 -13.38 -12.29 2.94
N GLN A 301 -12.11 -12.58 3.20
CA GLN A 301 -11.71 -13.64 4.12
C GLN A 301 -10.62 -13.19 5.10
N ASN A 302 -10.48 -13.94 6.19
CA ASN A 302 -9.46 -13.72 7.21
C ASN A 302 -9.46 -12.29 7.79
N SER A 303 -10.65 -11.69 7.93
CA SER A 303 -10.78 -10.29 8.32
C SER A 303 -11.47 -10.13 9.68
N ILE A 304 -11.20 -9.02 10.36
CA ILE A 304 -11.87 -8.63 11.61
C ILE A 304 -12.80 -7.46 11.29
N ILE A 305 -14.07 -7.59 11.67
CA ILE A 305 -15.11 -6.55 11.55
C ILE A 305 -15.62 -6.24 12.95
N TYR A 306 -15.27 -5.08 13.47
CA TYR A 306 -15.45 -4.74 14.87
C TYR A 306 -16.02 -3.35 15.06
N GLY A 307 -17.09 -3.24 15.86
CA GLY A 307 -17.50 -1.97 16.45
C GLY A 307 -18.27 -1.02 15.54
N PHE A 308 -18.88 -1.49 14.45
CA PHE A 308 -19.72 -0.68 13.57
C PHE A 308 -21.11 -0.44 14.16
N LEU A 309 -21.66 0.75 13.90
CA LEU A 309 -22.87 1.22 14.58
C LEU A 309 -24.13 0.54 14.08
N GLU A 310 -24.24 0.28 12.77
CA GLU A 310 -25.45 -0.25 12.15
C GLU A 310 -25.39 -1.75 11.91
N ALA A 311 -24.35 -2.24 11.25
CA ALA A 311 -24.17 -3.66 10.98
C ALA A 311 -22.70 -4.02 10.74
N ALA A 312 -22.32 -5.27 10.98
CA ALA A 312 -21.03 -5.79 10.54
C ALA A 312 -20.98 -5.94 9.02
N VAL A 313 -22.06 -6.46 8.46
CA VAL A 313 -22.28 -6.67 7.02
C VAL A 313 -23.74 -6.35 6.75
N ASP A 314 -24.00 -5.64 5.67
CA ASP A 314 -25.35 -5.42 5.12
C ASP A 314 -25.32 -5.67 3.61
N ILE A 315 -26.09 -6.66 3.13
CA ILE A 315 -26.21 -6.97 1.70
C ILE A 315 -27.41 -6.22 1.15
N ASP A 316 -27.23 -5.37 0.15
CA ASP A 316 -28.31 -4.62 -0.45
C ASP A 316 -28.48 -4.93 -1.95
N ASN A 317 -29.70 -4.76 -2.46
CA ASN A 317 -30.21 -4.96 -3.81
C ASN A 317 -30.35 -6.42 -4.29
N GLU A 318 -31.41 -6.67 -5.07
CA GLU A 318 -31.74 -7.98 -5.66
C GLU A 318 -30.56 -8.61 -6.39
N ALA A 319 -29.81 -7.81 -7.19
CA ALA A 319 -28.66 -8.30 -7.93
C ALA A 319 -27.55 -8.82 -7.01
N THR A 320 -27.28 -8.18 -5.88
CA THR A 320 -26.25 -8.59 -4.93
C THR A 320 -26.65 -9.87 -4.18
N PHE A 321 -27.90 -9.98 -3.76
CA PHE A 321 -28.45 -11.23 -3.21
C PHE A 321 -28.37 -12.38 -4.21
N ALA A 322 -28.58 -12.11 -5.51
CA ALA A 322 -28.40 -13.12 -6.56
C ALA A 322 -26.93 -13.56 -6.67
N ARG A 323 -25.94 -12.62 -6.54
CA ARG A 323 -24.52 -12.99 -6.47
C ARG A 323 -24.21 -13.89 -5.29
N ALA A 324 -24.77 -13.58 -4.12
CA ALA A 324 -24.63 -14.40 -2.92
C ALA A 324 -25.20 -15.81 -3.12
N GLN A 325 -26.39 -15.95 -3.71
CA GLN A 325 -27.00 -17.24 -4.03
C GLN A 325 -26.14 -18.08 -4.99
N ASN A 326 -25.48 -17.43 -5.95
CA ASN A 326 -24.63 -18.09 -6.95
C ASN A 326 -23.22 -18.40 -6.44
N GLY A 327 -22.88 -18.06 -5.17
CA GLY A 327 -21.54 -18.26 -4.61
C GLY A 327 -20.50 -17.28 -5.14
N GLU A 328 -20.95 -16.14 -5.68
CA GLU A 328 -20.09 -15.07 -6.20
C GLU A 328 -19.81 -13.97 -5.16
N LEU A 329 -20.54 -13.98 -4.04
CA LEU A 329 -20.28 -13.21 -2.83
C LEU A 329 -19.79 -14.19 -1.76
N ILE A 330 -18.59 -13.98 -1.22
CA ILE A 330 -17.99 -14.81 -0.20
C ILE A 330 -17.52 -13.91 0.95
N ILE A 331 -18.09 -14.11 2.14
CA ILE A 331 -17.69 -13.40 3.37
C ILE A 331 -17.48 -14.50 4.42
N ASP A 332 -16.27 -15.09 4.46
CA ASP A 332 -16.04 -16.32 5.25
C ASP A 332 -14.68 -16.26 5.97
N HIS A 333 -14.47 -17.11 6.98
CA HIS A 333 -13.26 -17.14 7.82
C HIS A 333 -12.96 -15.79 8.52
N ASN A 334 -13.98 -14.98 8.82
CA ASN A 334 -13.82 -13.69 9.49
C ASN A 334 -14.15 -13.78 10.98
N ILE A 335 -13.68 -12.82 11.75
CA ILE A 335 -14.12 -12.58 13.13
C ILE A 335 -15.00 -11.32 13.14
N ILE A 336 -16.21 -11.47 13.63
CA ILE A 336 -17.23 -10.42 13.69
C ILE A 336 -17.60 -10.21 15.15
N TYR A 337 -17.45 -8.97 15.65
CA TYR A 337 -17.69 -8.73 17.07
C TYR A 337 -18.11 -7.29 17.37
N ASN A 338 -19.04 -7.14 18.32
CA ASN A 338 -19.45 -5.88 18.91
C ASN A 338 -20.01 -4.83 17.93
N ASN A 339 -20.53 -5.26 16.79
CA ASN A 339 -21.25 -4.36 15.88
C ASN A 339 -22.72 -4.24 16.34
N LEU A 340 -23.42 -3.15 16.01
CA LEU A 340 -24.80 -2.87 16.40
C LEU A 340 -25.04 -3.16 17.90
N GLY A 341 -24.17 -2.61 18.76
CA GLY A 341 -24.26 -2.85 20.21
C GLY A 341 -24.14 -4.32 20.65
N GLY A 342 -23.59 -5.20 19.79
CA GLY A 342 -23.39 -6.63 20.03
C GLY A 342 -24.33 -7.55 19.25
N GLU A 343 -25.37 -7.05 18.59
CA GLU A 343 -26.27 -7.84 17.74
C GLU A 343 -25.63 -8.25 16.40
N ASN A 344 -24.65 -7.48 15.93
CA ASN A 344 -23.81 -7.63 14.74
C ASN A 344 -24.52 -7.44 13.40
N PHE A 345 -25.81 -7.64 13.28
CA PHE A 345 -26.56 -7.58 12.02
C PHE A 345 -27.85 -6.78 12.18
N ASN A 346 -28.13 -5.91 11.22
CA ASN A 346 -29.39 -5.17 11.16
C ASN A 346 -30.54 -6.14 10.78
N PRO A 347 -31.76 -6.02 11.36
CA PRO A 347 -32.93 -6.76 10.93
C PRO A 347 -33.54 -6.26 9.61
N ASP A 348 -33.24 -5.05 9.18
CA ASP A 348 -33.66 -4.51 7.89
C ASP A 348 -32.73 -5.05 6.80
N GLU A 349 -33.28 -5.66 5.76
CA GLU A 349 -32.56 -6.56 4.88
C GLU A 349 -32.25 -5.97 3.49
N SER A 350 -32.88 -4.90 3.09
CA SER A 350 -32.62 -4.22 1.82
C SER A 350 -33.40 -2.93 1.69
N ASP A 351 -32.78 -1.88 1.22
CA ASP A 351 -33.37 -0.60 0.89
C ASP A 351 -34.13 -0.60 -0.42
N GLU A 352 -34.07 -1.71 -1.20
CA GLU A 352 -34.75 -1.80 -2.49
C GLU A 352 -36.27 -1.99 -2.36
N LYS A 353 -36.97 -0.96 -2.72
CA LYS A 353 -38.44 -0.91 -2.56
C LYS A 353 -39.17 -2.02 -3.30
N GLY A 354 -39.82 -2.89 -2.52
CA GLY A 354 -40.67 -3.97 -3.04
C GLY A 354 -39.90 -5.27 -3.32
N TYR A 355 -38.63 -5.33 -3.03
CA TYR A 355 -37.84 -6.55 -3.00
C TYR A 355 -37.94 -7.22 -1.62
N THR A 356 -37.95 -8.52 -1.61
CA THR A 356 -37.83 -9.32 -0.39
C THR A 356 -36.72 -10.33 -0.60
N PRO A 357 -35.61 -10.22 0.14
CA PRO A 357 -34.49 -11.11 0.02
C PRO A 357 -34.87 -12.58 0.27
N PRO A 358 -34.22 -13.54 -0.40
CA PRO A 358 -34.47 -14.98 -0.21
C PRO A 358 -33.88 -15.52 1.10
N PHE A 359 -33.01 -14.79 1.76
CA PHE A 359 -32.38 -15.04 3.06
C PHE A 359 -31.96 -13.70 3.68
N THR A 360 -31.73 -13.70 4.97
CA THR A 360 -31.20 -12.52 5.68
C THR A 360 -29.68 -12.45 5.55
N THR A 361 -29.09 -11.24 5.63
CA THR A 361 -27.63 -11.08 5.72
C THR A 361 -27.05 -11.91 6.87
N LYS A 362 -27.74 -11.95 8.02
CA LYS A 362 -27.36 -12.81 9.15
C LYS A 362 -27.31 -14.29 8.76
N GLU A 363 -28.34 -14.81 8.08
CA GLU A 363 -28.37 -16.21 7.61
C GLU A 363 -27.23 -16.47 6.63
N PHE A 364 -26.98 -15.57 5.70
CA PHE A 364 -25.85 -15.68 4.78
C PHE A 364 -24.53 -15.80 5.52
N VAL A 365 -24.20 -14.85 6.39
CA VAL A 365 -22.89 -14.79 7.07
C VAL A 365 -22.69 -15.90 8.11
N THR A 366 -23.77 -16.39 8.76
CA THR A 366 -23.65 -17.34 9.88
C THR A 366 -24.02 -18.77 9.56
N GLN A 367 -24.77 -19.02 8.47
CA GLN A 367 -25.29 -20.36 8.15
C GLN A 367 -24.83 -20.83 6.76
N MET A 368 -24.80 -19.93 5.76
CA MET A 368 -24.30 -20.26 4.43
C MET A 368 -22.77 -20.19 4.38
N MET A 369 -22.18 -19.17 5.02
CA MET A 369 -20.72 -19.03 5.25
C MET A 369 -20.38 -19.58 6.65
N GLN A 370 -19.86 -20.80 6.73
CA GLN A 370 -19.84 -21.57 8.00
C GLN A 370 -18.60 -21.35 8.86
N ASN A 371 -17.59 -20.60 8.38
CA ASN A 371 -16.33 -20.44 9.08
C ASN A 371 -16.15 -19.09 9.75
N ASN A 372 -17.17 -18.21 9.67
CA ASN A 372 -17.17 -16.94 10.41
C ASN A 372 -17.33 -17.20 11.92
N ARG A 373 -16.67 -16.40 12.73
CA ARG A 373 -16.69 -16.52 14.19
C ARG A 373 -17.22 -15.24 14.85
N LEU A 374 -18.32 -15.36 15.59
CA LEU A 374 -18.90 -14.27 16.37
C LEU A 374 -18.28 -14.25 17.78
N VAL A 375 -17.03 -13.83 17.87
CA VAL A 375 -16.23 -13.87 19.10
C VAL A 375 -15.36 -12.62 19.22
N ASP A 376 -15.00 -12.24 20.45
CA ASP A 376 -14.05 -11.16 20.69
C ASP A 376 -12.68 -11.48 20.07
N PRO A 377 -12.16 -10.65 19.14
CA PRO A 377 -10.83 -10.84 18.57
C PRO A 377 -9.68 -10.61 19.54
N LEU A 378 -9.96 -10.11 20.76
CA LEU A 378 -8.97 -9.80 21.80
C LEU A 378 -7.81 -8.95 21.25
N LEU A 379 -8.12 -7.85 20.57
CA LEU A 379 -7.12 -6.85 20.14
C LEU A 379 -6.55 -6.13 21.36
N ASN A 380 -5.29 -5.72 21.30
CA ASN A 380 -4.64 -5.02 22.42
C ASN A 380 -5.31 -3.68 22.75
N SER A 381 -5.68 -2.89 21.74
CA SER A 381 -6.45 -1.65 21.89
C SER A 381 -7.17 -1.27 20.61
N THR A 382 -8.48 -1.00 20.69
CA THR A 382 -9.29 -0.41 19.63
C THR A 382 -9.56 1.08 19.87
N ASP A 383 -8.90 1.69 20.86
CA ASP A 383 -8.99 3.12 21.11
C ASP A 383 -8.44 3.89 19.90
N TRP A 384 -9.30 4.65 19.24
CA TRP A 384 -8.94 5.38 18.03
C TRP A 384 -7.81 6.40 18.22
N GLN A 385 -7.61 6.94 19.45
CA GLN A 385 -6.52 7.87 19.77
C GLN A 385 -5.20 7.16 20.04
N ASN A 386 -5.22 5.88 20.40
CA ASN A 386 -4.03 5.09 20.68
C ASN A 386 -4.26 3.61 20.32
N PRO A 387 -4.45 3.32 19.04
CA PRO A 387 -4.75 1.96 18.59
C PRO A 387 -3.52 1.04 18.68
N ASP A 388 -3.79 -0.19 19.09
CA ASP A 388 -2.89 -1.33 18.92
C ASP A 388 -3.75 -2.52 18.47
N LEU A 389 -3.92 -2.63 17.16
CA LEU A 389 -4.83 -3.58 16.54
C LEU A 389 -4.24 -4.99 16.40
N ARG A 390 -3.08 -5.25 17.00
CA ARG A 390 -2.52 -6.59 17.06
C ARG A 390 -3.35 -7.46 17.99
N PRO A 391 -3.60 -8.73 17.62
CA PRO A 391 -4.23 -9.69 18.53
C PRO A 391 -3.33 -9.99 19.73
N SER A 392 -3.91 -10.01 20.92
CA SER A 392 -3.21 -10.37 22.16
C SER A 392 -2.92 -11.88 22.22
N ALA A 393 -2.05 -12.29 23.15
CA ALA A 393 -1.77 -13.70 23.35
C ALA A 393 -3.06 -14.47 23.72
N GLY A 394 -3.34 -15.57 22.98
CA GLY A 394 -4.56 -16.37 23.16
C GLY A 394 -5.77 -15.85 22.36
N SER A 395 -5.61 -14.82 21.58
CA SER A 395 -6.65 -14.35 20.66
C SER A 395 -7.10 -15.43 19.69
N PRO A 396 -8.42 -15.55 19.42
CA PRO A 396 -8.91 -16.43 18.37
C PRO A 396 -8.45 -16.01 16.96
N ALA A 397 -8.01 -14.77 16.78
CA ALA A 397 -7.49 -14.28 15.50
C ALA A 397 -6.14 -14.90 15.10
N LEU A 398 -5.43 -15.52 16.03
CA LEU A 398 -4.11 -16.13 15.76
C LEU A 398 -4.18 -17.49 15.07
N SER A 399 -5.36 -17.96 14.69
CA SER A 399 -5.55 -19.26 14.01
C SER A 399 -6.88 -19.36 13.28
N GLY A 400 -6.97 -20.34 12.36
CA GLY A 400 -8.21 -20.63 11.63
C GLY A 400 -8.43 -19.74 10.43
N ALA A 401 -7.40 -19.09 9.93
CA ALA A 401 -7.42 -18.40 8.66
C ALA A 401 -7.54 -19.39 7.48
N ALA A 402 -8.26 -18.99 6.43
CA ALA A 402 -8.21 -19.67 5.14
C ALA A 402 -6.85 -19.42 4.45
N SER A 403 -6.40 -20.37 3.65
CA SER A 403 -5.24 -20.13 2.79
C SER A 403 -5.62 -19.18 1.65
N PRO A 404 -4.96 -18.05 1.50
CA PRO A 404 -5.16 -17.17 0.34
C PRO A 404 -4.82 -17.87 -0.98
N PRO A 405 -5.29 -17.37 -2.12
CA PRO A 405 -4.92 -17.90 -3.44
C PRO A 405 -3.40 -17.94 -3.63
N GLN A 406 -2.93 -18.99 -4.30
CA GLN A 406 -1.52 -19.12 -4.67
C GLN A 406 -1.24 -18.33 -5.96
N ASP A 407 -1.20 -17.02 -5.83
CA ASP A 407 -0.99 -16.13 -6.97
C ASP A 407 0.09 -15.12 -6.67
N ARG A 408 1.12 -14.97 -6.71
CA ARG A 408 2.22 -14.01 -6.45
C ARG A 408 1.84 -12.73 -5.65
N PHE A 409 0.56 -12.34 -5.61
CA PHE A 409 0.11 -11.17 -4.87
C PHE A 409 -0.06 -11.47 -3.39
N PHE A 410 -0.79 -12.52 -3.02
CA PHE A 410 -1.08 -12.80 -1.62
C PHE A 410 0.11 -13.40 -0.87
N VAL A 411 0.29 -12.99 0.38
CA VAL A 411 1.17 -13.66 1.34
C VAL A 411 0.45 -14.91 1.85
N GLU A 412 0.77 -16.07 1.27
CA GLU A 412 0.06 -17.33 1.48
C GLU A 412 0.12 -17.88 2.92
N ASN A 413 1.13 -17.48 3.70
CA ASN A 413 1.36 -17.95 5.07
C ASN A 413 0.79 -17.04 6.15
N ALA A 414 -0.10 -16.14 5.79
CA ALA A 414 -0.84 -15.38 6.78
C ALA A 414 -1.87 -16.32 7.45
N ASP A 415 -1.42 -17.11 8.41
CA ASP A 415 -2.21 -18.09 9.14
C ASP A 415 -3.07 -17.49 10.28
N PHE A 416 -3.29 -16.17 10.25
CA PHE A 416 -4.04 -15.38 11.22
C PHE A 416 -5.10 -14.54 10.51
N ILE A 417 -6.06 -14.08 11.30
CA ILE A 417 -7.21 -13.25 10.89
C ILE A 417 -6.96 -11.80 11.29
N GLY A 418 -7.25 -10.87 10.38
CA GLY A 418 -6.94 -9.46 10.53
C GLY A 418 -5.63 -9.05 9.87
N ALA A 419 -5.32 -7.75 9.93
CA ALA A 419 -4.18 -7.14 9.26
C ALA A 419 -2.84 -7.29 10.00
N PHE A 420 -2.85 -7.90 11.20
CA PHE A 420 -1.68 -8.03 12.06
C PHE A 420 -1.54 -9.42 12.64
N ASP A 421 -0.29 -9.87 12.82
CA ASP A 421 0.00 -10.91 13.78
C ASP A 421 0.17 -10.33 15.20
N SER A 422 0.46 -11.17 16.18
CA SER A 422 0.61 -10.72 17.58
C SER A 422 1.88 -9.93 17.89
N GLN A 423 2.84 -9.87 16.98
CA GLN A 423 4.19 -9.37 17.28
C GLN A 423 4.56 -8.11 16.52
N TYR A 424 4.07 -7.95 15.30
CA TYR A 424 4.50 -6.89 14.42
C TYR A 424 3.38 -5.94 14.01
N ASP A 425 3.57 -4.67 14.35
CA ASP A 425 2.73 -3.58 13.90
C ASP A 425 3.43 -2.84 12.76
N TRP A 426 3.06 -3.17 11.53
CA TRP A 426 3.65 -2.58 10.32
C TRP A 426 3.29 -1.10 10.14
N THR A 427 2.36 -0.56 10.93
CA THR A 427 1.95 0.85 10.86
C THR A 427 2.88 1.76 11.66
N LYS A 428 3.64 1.22 12.63
CA LYS A 428 4.44 2.05 13.56
C LYS A 428 5.66 2.69 12.90
N GLY A 429 5.92 3.92 13.32
CA GLY A 429 7.14 4.67 13.02
C GLY A 429 7.12 5.43 11.69
N TRP A 430 6.20 5.14 10.78
CA TRP A 430 6.09 5.85 9.51
C TRP A 430 4.71 6.49 9.26
N THR A 431 3.69 6.10 10.02
CA THR A 431 2.32 6.63 9.92
C THR A 431 2.03 7.69 10.98
N THR A 432 0.86 8.33 10.90
CA THR A 432 0.37 9.28 11.91
C THR A 432 0.03 8.62 13.25
N LEU A 433 -0.12 7.29 13.29
CA LEU A 433 -0.32 6.53 14.53
C LEU A 433 0.93 6.50 15.43
N GLY A 434 2.06 7.02 14.94
CA GLY A 434 3.30 7.17 15.71
C GLY A 434 3.92 5.85 16.15
N GLY A 435 4.67 5.89 17.27
CA GLY A 435 5.39 4.74 17.81
C GLY A 435 6.81 4.56 17.27
N GLU A 436 7.56 3.62 17.86
CA GLU A 436 8.89 3.29 17.35
C GLU A 436 8.77 2.41 16.10
N LEU A 437 9.60 2.69 15.10
CA LEU A 437 9.70 1.88 13.90
C LEU A 437 10.04 0.44 14.26
N ALA A 438 9.22 -0.49 13.80
CA ALA A 438 9.48 -1.91 13.99
C ALA A 438 10.73 -2.32 13.20
N LYS A 439 11.60 -3.08 13.86
CA LYS A 439 12.89 -3.51 13.30
C LYS A 439 12.94 -5.02 13.20
N MET A 440 13.42 -5.53 12.07
CA MET A 440 13.71 -6.94 11.94
C MET A 440 14.82 -7.36 12.91
N PRO A 441 14.62 -8.46 13.66
CA PRO A 441 15.71 -9.01 14.45
C PRO A 441 16.85 -9.48 13.55
N VAL A 442 18.06 -9.44 14.06
CA VAL A 442 19.21 -10.07 13.39
C VAL A 442 19.04 -11.59 13.45
N PRO A 443 19.38 -12.34 12.39
CA PRO A 443 19.30 -13.80 12.43
C PRO A 443 20.16 -14.39 13.57
N THR A 444 19.56 -15.27 14.37
CA THR A 444 20.22 -15.92 15.52
C THR A 444 20.35 -17.44 15.36
N ALA A 445 19.70 -18.00 14.35
CA ALA A 445 19.69 -19.42 14.06
C ALA A 445 19.68 -19.65 12.54
N PRO A 446 20.05 -20.83 12.06
CA PRO A 446 19.90 -21.21 10.66
C PRO A 446 18.45 -21.10 10.23
N ASN A 447 18.22 -20.48 9.10
CA ASN A 447 16.91 -20.46 8.47
C ASN A 447 16.80 -21.70 7.56
N THR A 448 15.96 -22.67 7.91
CA THR A 448 15.75 -23.91 7.15
C THR A 448 14.89 -23.73 5.90
N TYR A 449 14.52 -22.48 5.55
CA TYR A 449 13.67 -22.22 4.42
C TYR A 449 14.43 -21.67 3.24
N ILE A 450 14.44 -22.49 2.20
CA ILE A 450 14.73 -22.07 0.84
C ILE A 450 13.37 -21.81 0.19
N TYR A 451 13.14 -20.60 -0.23
CA TYR A 451 11.95 -20.25 -1.00
C TYR A 451 11.85 -21.11 -2.26
N SER A 452 10.69 -21.72 -2.46
CA SER A 452 10.32 -22.39 -3.72
C SER A 452 9.21 -21.57 -4.41
N PRO A 453 9.26 -21.33 -5.73
CA PRO A 453 8.21 -20.59 -6.44
C PRO A 453 6.83 -21.23 -6.38
N GLN A 454 6.76 -22.50 -6.02
CA GLN A 454 5.51 -23.21 -5.84
C GLN A 454 4.97 -23.12 -4.42
N ASN A 455 5.78 -22.69 -3.48
CA ASN A 455 5.40 -22.48 -2.09
C ASN A 455 6.10 -21.21 -1.63
N TYR A 456 5.36 -20.16 -1.37
CA TYR A 456 5.80 -18.95 -0.66
C TYR A 456 5.85 -19.21 0.86
N PRO A 457 6.67 -20.09 1.41
CA PRO A 457 6.73 -20.24 2.82
C PRO A 457 7.81 -19.35 3.36
N TYR A 458 7.40 -18.20 3.82
CA TYR A 458 8.21 -17.52 4.81
C TYR A 458 8.10 -18.27 6.12
N THR A 459 9.17 -18.74 6.60
CA THR A 459 9.27 -19.24 7.96
C THR A 459 10.19 -18.43 8.83
N HIS A 460 10.33 -17.23 8.50
CA HIS A 460 10.74 -16.25 9.48
C HIS A 460 9.72 -16.24 10.62
N PRO A 461 10.10 -16.13 11.91
CA PRO A 461 9.17 -15.94 13.02
C PRO A 461 8.25 -14.72 12.80
N ASN A 462 8.59 -13.86 11.84
CA ASN A 462 7.74 -12.79 11.33
C ASN A 462 7.84 -12.67 9.79
N PRO A 463 7.19 -13.54 9.05
CA PRO A 463 7.30 -13.63 7.59
C PRO A 463 6.88 -12.35 6.86
N LYS A 464 6.06 -11.53 7.48
CA LYS A 464 5.53 -10.30 6.89
C LYS A 464 6.51 -9.15 6.87
N LEU A 465 7.44 -9.13 7.85
CA LEU A 465 8.49 -8.13 7.96
C LEU A 465 9.60 -8.33 6.98
N ALA A 466 9.81 -9.56 6.63
CA ALA A 466 11.05 -10.02 6.06
C ALA A 466 10.97 -10.26 4.57
N ARG A 467 9.87 -9.95 3.91
CA ARG A 467 9.83 -10.10 2.46
C ARG A 467 10.76 -9.06 1.83
N PRO A 468 11.91 -9.46 1.26
CA PRO A 468 12.55 -8.60 0.31
C PRO A 468 11.53 -8.37 -0.79
N MET A 469 11.27 -7.13 -1.09
CA MET A 469 10.50 -6.80 -2.26
C MET A 469 11.46 -6.94 -3.43
N SER A 470 11.41 -8.09 -4.07
CA SER A 470 12.06 -8.28 -5.34
C SER A 470 10.99 -8.11 -6.39
N ASP A 471 10.99 -6.97 -6.98
CA ASP A 471 10.17 -6.70 -8.13
C ASP A 471 11.02 -6.96 -9.36
N GLY A 472 10.96 -8.18 -9.87
CA GLY A 472 11.35 -8.46 -11.23
C GLY A 472 10.15 -8.09 -12.10
N PHE A 473 10.11 -6.86 -12.59
CA PHE A 473 9.02 -6.42 -13.46
C PHE A 473 9.27 -6.86 -14.89
N VAL A 474 8.28 -7.50 -15.47
CA VAL A 474 8.16 -7.61 -16.92
C VAL A 474 7.10 -6.59 -17.34
N GLU A 475 7.50 -5.35 -17.46
CA GLU A 475 6.63 -4.31 -18.00
C GLU A 475 6.89 -4.17 -19.50
N HIS A 476 5.86 -4.35 -20.32
CA HIS A 476 5.93 -4.16 -21.79
C HIS A 476 7.12 -4.87 -22.47
N GLY A 477 7.45 -6.07 -21.99
CA GLY A 477 8.58 -6.85 -22.53
C GLY A 477 9.95 -6.47 -22.02
N LYS A 478 10.04 -5.63 -20.99
CA LYS A 478 11.28 -5.25 -20.30
C LYS A 478 11.34 -5.83 -18.90
N VAL A 479 12.54 -6.07 -18.42
CA VAL A 479 12.83 -6.64 -17.09
C VAL A 479 13.73 -5.71 -16.32
N SER A 480 13.37 -5.41 -15.08
CA SER A 480 14.25 -4.77 -14.09
C SER A 480 14.29 -5.61 -12.81
N VAL A 481 15.33 -5.48 -12.02
CA VAL A 481 15.45 -6.18 -10.73
C VAL A 481 15.72 -5.17 -9.63
N LYS A 482 14.80 -5.09 -8.68
CA LYS A 482 14.88 -4.22 -7.51
C LYS A 482 14.86 -5.06 -6.23
N VAL A 483 15.53 -4.60 -5.19
CA VAL A 483 15.53 -5.23 -3.85
C VAL A 483 15.12 -4.23 -2.79
N GLY A 484 14.13 -4.60 -1.99
CA GLY A 484 13.71 -3.86 -0.81
C GLY A 484 13.88 -4.70 0.45
N LEU A 485 14.43 -4.12 1.50
CA LEU A 485 14.59 -4.72 2.81
C LEU A 485 14.20 -3.74 3.90
N HIS A 486 13.64 -4.26 4.99
CA HIS A 486 13.30 -3.48 6.18
C HIS A 486 14.53 -3.11 7.02
N THR A 487 14.34 -2.18 7.93
CA THR A 487 15.29 -1.82 8.99
C THR A 487 15.56 -3.02 9.91
N PHE A 488 16.82 -3.22 10.29
CA PHE A 488 17.26 -4.26 11.22
C PHE A 488 17.55 -3.71 12.62
N SER A 489 17.36 -4.53 13.64
CA SER A 489 17.59 -4.15 15.05
C SER A 489 19.08 -3.99 15.40
N ALA A 490 19.98 -4.58 14.60
CA ALA A 490 21.42 -4.44 14.68
C ALA A 490 22.04 -4.65 13.27
N PRO A 491 23.32 -4.30 13.05
CA PRO A 491 23.94 -4.41 11.75
C PRO A 491 23.96 -5.83 11.17
N VAL A 492 23.64 -5.93 9.87
CA VAL A 492 23.68 -7.15 9.07
C VAL A 492 24.53 -6.95 7.82
N ASP A 493 25.02 -8.05 7.25
CA ASP A 493 25.60 -8.07 5.91
C ASP A 493 24.62 -8.75 4.96
N ILE A 494 24.41 -8.16 3.77
CA ILE A 494 23.44 -8.59 2.77
C ILE A 494 24.19 -9.06 1.53
N TYR A 495 23.84 -10.25 1.06
CA TYR A 495 24.37 -10.85 -0.15
C TYR A 495 23.23 -11.07 -1.14
N LEU A 496 23.47 -10.74 -2.40
CA LEU A 496 22.53 -10.96 -3.49
C LEU A 496 23.08 -11.97 -4.48
N GLY A 497 22.19 -12.80 -5.04
CA GLY A 497 22.55 -13.78 -6.05
C GLY A 497 21.48 -13.93 -7.12
N ILE A 498 21.91 -14.31 -8.32
CA ILE A 498 21.01 -14.66 -9.44
C ILE A 498 21.43 -16.02 -9.99
N SER A 499 20.49 -16.98 -10.01
CA SER A 499 20.69 -18.26 -10.67
C SER A 499 20.06 -18.24 -12.06
N LEU A 500 20.80 -18.69 -13.05
CA LEU A 500 20.38 -18.79 -14.44
C LEU A 500 19.73 -20.15 -14.73
N PRO A 501 19.00 -20.31 -15.84
CA PRO A 501 18.39 -21.59 -16.22
C PRO A 501 19.35 -22.76 -16.44
N ASP A 502 20.62 -22.47 -16.72
CA ASP A 502 21.68 -23.47 -16.86
C ASP A 502 22.29 -23.95 -15.51
N GLY A 503 21.78 -23.41 -14.39
CA GLY A 503 22.24 -23.71 -13.04
C GLY A 503 23.44 -22.90 -12.56
N SER A 504 23.97 -21.98 -13.37
CA SER A 504 25.02 -21.07 -12.90
C SER A 504 24.45 -20.05 -11.91
N LEU A 505 25.23 -19.76 -10.85
CA LEU A 505 24.92 -18.77 -9.82
C LEU A 505 25.88 -17.59 -9.93
N TYR A 506 25.31 -16.39 -9.96
CA TYR A 506 26.06 -15.13 -9.92
C TYR A 506 25.76 -14.40 -8.63
N SER A 507 26.79 -13.82 -7.99
CA SER A 507 26.63 -12.86 -6.90
C SER A 507 26.70 -11.43 -7.44
N ILE A 508 26.04 -10.51 -6.75
CA ILE A 508 26.04 -9.08 -7.05
C ILE A 508 26.87 -8.38 -5.97
N ASP A 509 27.87 -7.60 -6.36
CA ASP A 509 28.72 -6.85 -5.44
C ASP A 509 28.15 -5.46 -5.08
N GLU A 510 28.88 -4.70 -4.27
CA GLU A 510 28.48 -3.36 -3.80
C GLU A 510 28.31 -2.30 -4.91
N ASN A 511 28.84 -2.58 -6.11
CA ASN A 511 28.76 -1.74 -7.30
C ASN A 511 27.71 -2.26 -8.31
N ASN A 512 26.87 -3.19 -7.90
CA ASN A 512 25.89 -3.89 -8.74
C ASN A 512 26.54 -4.65 -9.93
N GLN A 513 27.78 -5.14 -9.76
CA GLN A 513 28.45 -5.97 -10.76
C GLN A 513 28.23 -7.45 -10.44
N SER A 514 27.95 -8.24 -11.48
CA SER A 514 27.72 -9.69 -11.34
C SER A 514 29.03 -10.48 -11.44
N HIS A 515 29.21 -11.46 -10.56
CA HIS A 515 30.37 -12.34 -10.50
C HIS A 515 29.92 -13.80 -10.41
N LEU A 516 30.47 -14.66 -11.28
CA LEU A 516 30.18 -16.11 -11.23
C LEU A 516 30.64 -16.68 -9.89
N VAL A 517 29.74 -17.32 -9.18
CA VAL A 517 30.03 -17.95 -7.88
C VAL A 517 30.61 -19.34 -8.11
N THR A 518 31.88 -19.49 -7.82
CA THR A 518 32.58 -20.79 -7.84
C THR A 518 32.93 -21.28 -6.42
N ASP A 519 32.93 -20.36 -5.45
CA ASP A 519 33.18 -20.61 -4.04
C ASP A 519 32.49 -19.52 -3.21
N LEU A 520 31.66 -19.90 -2.24
CA LEU A 520 30.97 -18.96 -1.34
C LEU A 520 31.98 -18.10 -0.53
N ALA A 521 33.17 -18.61 -0.25
CA ALA A 521 34.19 -17.86 0.45
C ALA A 521 34.65 -16.60 -0.31
N LEU A 522 34.44 -16.55 -1.62
CA LEU A 522 34.85 -15.44 -2.49
C LEU A 522 33.73 -14.44 -2.76
N VAL A 523 32.53 -14.71 -2.26
CA VAL A 523 31.36 -13.84 -2.49
C VAL A 523 31.48 -12.58 -1.63
N SER A 524 31.40 -11.43 -2.25
CA SER A 524 31.34 -10.12 -1.58
C SER A 524 29.92 -9.77 -1.17
N ALA A 525 29.77 -9.18 0.02
CA ALA A 525 28.47 -8.63 0.41
C ALA A 525 28.10 -7.46 -0.50
N TRP A 526 26.84 -7.42 -0.93
CA TRP A 526 26.26 -6.29 -1.64
C TRP A 526 26.15 -5.06 -0.74
N ARG A 527 25.73 -5.25 0.52
CA ARG A 527 25.72 -4.21 1.55
C ARG A 527 26.29 -4.77 2.86
N LYS A 528 27.16 -4.00 3.52
CA LYS A 528 27.78 -4.34 4.81
C LYS A 528 27.31 -3.38 5.90
N ASN A 529 27.22 -3.90 7.13
CA ASN A 529 26.81 -3.15 8.31
C ASN A 529 25.46 -2.42 8.12
N GLN A 530 24.54 -3.01 7.37
CA GLN A 530 23.25 -2.40 7.07
C GLN A 530 22.34 -2.46 8.30
N THR A 531 21.79 -1.31 8.70
CA THR A 531 20.79 -1.20 9.77
C THR A 531 19.47 -0.59 9.27
N HIS A 532 19.53 0.29 8.28
CA HIS A 532 18.38 0.99 7.73
C HIS A 532 17.72 0.16 6.62
N SER A 533 16.48 0.50 6.28
CA SER A 533 15.81 -0.06 5.12
C SER A 533 16.59 0.23 3.83
N VAL A 534 16.42 -0.63 2.85
CA VAL A 534 17.05 -0.51 1.54
C VAL A 534 15.98 -0.72 0.48
N TYR A 535 15.98 0.12 -0.54
CA TYR A 535 15.23 -0.12 -1.77
C TYR A 535 16.07 0.40 -2.94
N GLU A 536 16.61 -0.52 -3.72
CA GLU A 536 17.54 -0.19 -4.79
C GLU A 536 17.29 -1.04 -6.04
N GLU A 537 17.45 -0.42 -7.20
CA GLU A 537 17.51 -1.12 -8.48
C GLU A 537 18.89 -1.77 -8.63
N ILE A 538 18.90 -3.09 -8.76
CA ILE A 538 20.11 -3.89 -8.87
C ILE A 538 20.52 -4.09 -10.33
N LEU A 539 19.53 -4.34 -11.18
CA LEU A 539 19.71 -4.43 -12.61
C LEU A 539 18.81 -3.38 -13.27
N PRO A 540 19.38 -2.46 -14.05
CA PRO A 540 18.57 -1.49 -14.80
C PRO A 540 17.71 -2.21 -15.83
N GLU A 541 16.64 -1.56 -16.25
CA GLU A 541 15.70 -2.08 -17.21
C GLU A 541 16.37 -2.53 -18.52
N PHE A 542 16.08 -3.74 -18.95
CA PHE A 542 16.56 -4.31 -20.22
C PHE A 542 15.46 -5.11 -20.93
N ASP A 543 15.63 -5.34 -22.22
CA ASP A 543 14.67 -6.05 -23.04
C ASP A 543 14.63 -7.55 -22.68
N LYS A 544 13.43 -8.09 -22.44
CA LYS A 544 13.17 -9.51 -22.14
C LYS A 544 13.76 -10.43 -23.20
N SER A 545 13.78 -10.00 -24.46
CA SER A 545 14.34 -10.79 -25.56
C SER A 545 15.86 -11.07 -25.44
N ALA A 546 16.54 -10.36 -24.53
CA ALA A 546 17.94 -10.62 -24.21
C ALA A 546 18.14 -11.84 -23.30
N LEU A 547 17.06 -12.38 -22.70
CA LEU A 547 17.11 -13.53 -21.80
C LEU A 547 16.96 -14.84 -22.58
N SER A 548 17.70 -15.87 -22.14
CA SER A 548 17.50 -17.24 -22.60
C SER A 548 16.20 -17.81 -22.00
N PRO A 549 15.43 -18.61 -22.75
CA PRO A 549 14.25 -19.28 -22.18
C PRO A 549 14.59 -20.13 -20.96
N GLY A 550 13.77 -20.04 -19.91
CA GLY A 550 13.92 -20.83 -18.69
C GLY A 550 13.65 -20.05 -17.41
N THR A 551 13.82 -20.71 -16.29
CA THR A 551 13.56 -20.11 -14.97
C THR A 551 14.83 -19.48 -14.38
N TYR A 552 14.72 -18.22 -14.02
CA TYR A 552 15.73 -17.43 -13.32
C TYR A 552 15.34 -17.31 -11.85
N TRP A 553 16.32 -17.28 -10.96
CA TRP A 553 16.12 -17.10 -9.54
C TRP A 553 16.92 -15.90 -9.04
N GLY A 554 16.28 -15.04 -8.23
CA GLY A 554 16.94 -14.06 -7.42
C GLY A 554 17.03 -14.55 -5.97
N TRP A 555 18.16 -14.30 -5.30
CA TRP A 555 18.41 -14.70 -3.93
C TRP A 555 18.87 -13.51 -3.08
N VAL A 556 18.33 -13.41 -1.88
CA VAL A 556 18.77 -12.47 -0.86
C VAL A 556 19.15 -13.25 0.38
N LEU A 557 20.41 -13.20 0.76
CA LEU A 557 20.96 -13.80 1.98
C LEU A 557 21.35 -12.69 2.94
N VAL A 558 20.81 -12.71 4.15
CA VAL A 558 21.14 -11.77 5.23
C VAL A 558 21.77 -12.55 6.37
N VAL A 559 22.92 -12.07 6.84
CA VAL A 559 23.66 -12.67 7.95
C VAL A 559 24.08 -11.59 8.96
N PRO A 560 24.34 -11.94 10.24
CA PRO A 560 24.93 -11.00 11.19
C PRO A 560 26.22 -10.39 10.63
N THR A 561 26.43 -9.10 10.86
CA THR A 561 27.67 -8.42 10.41
C THR A 561 28.92 -9.12 10.92
N GLY A 562 29.89 -9.26 10.02
CA GLY A 562 31.16 -9.92 10.30
C GLY A 562 31.11 -11.44 10.18
N THR A 563 30.02 -12.02 9.68
CA THR A 563 29.96 -13.46 9.37
C THR A 563 31.04 -13.82 8.36
N ASN A 564 31.85 -14.80 8.69
CA ASN A 564 32.93 -15.28 7.80
C ASN A 564 32.38 -16.27 6.78
N MET A 565 32.22 -15.83 5.53
CA MET A 565 31.65 -16.67 4.44
C MET A 565 32.53 -17.89 4.10
N ALA A 566 33.81 -17.86 4.40
CA ALA A 566 34.70 -19.03 4.20
C ALA A 566 34.38 -20.20 5.16
N SER A 567 33.69 -19.91 6.27
CA SER A 567 33.25 -20.93 7.24
C SER A 567 31.73 -20.96 7.38
N PHE A 568 31.02 -20.29 6.49
CA PHE A 568 29.54 -20.26 6.51
C PHE A 568 28.98 -21.62 6.11
N ASP A 569 28.04 -22.10 6.93
CA ASP A 569 27.35 -23.37 6.70
C ASP A 569 25.84 -23.17 6.92
N PHE A 570 25.06 -23.45 5.90
CA PHE A 570 23.59 -23.32 5.92
C PHE A 570 22.91 -24.17 7.00
N ASN A 571 23.57 -25.20 7.52
CA ASN A 571 23.02 -26.05 8.58
C ASN A 571 23.26 -25.54 9.99
N SER A 572 24.22 -24.62 10.17
CA SER A 572 24.66 -24.19 11.50
C SER A 572 24.84 -22.68 11.68
N SER A 573 25.08 -21.93 10.61
CA SER A 573 25.25 -20.49 10.67
C SER A 573 23.89 -19.78 10.79
N PRO A 574 23.78 -18.64 11.51
CA PRO A 574 22.58 -17.82 11.51
C PRO A 574 22.41 -17.07 10.19
N TYR A 575 21.23 -17.15 9.58
CA TYR A 575 20.91 -16.40 8.36
C TYR A 575 19.40 -16.29 8.12
N TYR A 576 19.02 -15.34 7.27
CA TYR A 576 17.77 -15.34 6.53
C TYR A 576 18.09 -15.51 5.04
N LEU A 577 17.31 -16.34 4.35
CA LEU A 577 17.45 -16.55 2.92
C LEU A 577 16.08 -16.45 2.25
N TRP A 578 15.97 -15.61 1.25
CA TRP A 578 14.81 -15.49 0.40
C TRP A 578 15.18 -15.72 -1.05
N GLY A 579 14.26 -16.25 -1.80
CA GLY A 579 14.38 -16.43 -3.24
C GLY A 579 13.09 -16.05 -3.95
N PHE A 580 13.20 -15.63 -5.18
CA PHE A 580 12.10 -15.37 -6.09
C PHE A 580 12.47 -15.91 -7.47
N SER A 581 11.50 -16.26 -8.29
CA SER A 581 11.80 -16.76 -9.63
C SER A 581 10.90 -16.16 -10.68
N GLU A 582 11.45 -16.02 -11.90
CA GLU A 582 10.74 -15.70 -13.12
C GLU A 582 11.07 -16.71 -14.20
N THR A 583 10.07 -17.06 -15.02
CA THR A 583 10.24 -17.91 -16.19
C THR A 583 9.97 -17.12 -17.46
N PHE A 584 10.92 -17.12 -18.34
CA PHE A 584 10.85 -16.37 -19.60
C PHE A 584 10.78 -17.29 -20.80
#